data_7d35e184e7202568c0112c7c7ab036f5
#
_entry.id   7d35e184e7202568c0112c7c7ab036f5
#
_cell.length_a   1.000
_cell.length_b   1.000
_cell.length_c   1.000
_cell.angle_alpha   90.00
_cell.angle_beta   90.00
_cell.angle_gamma   90.00
#
_symmetry.space_group_name_H-M   'P 1'
#
loop_
_entity.id
_entity.type
_entity.pdbx_description
1 polymer ?
#
loop_
_entity_poly.entity_id
_entity_poly.type
_entity_poly.pdbx_seq_one_letter_code
_entity_poly.pdbx_strand_id
1 'polypeptide(L)'
;MKTLGIGLMIAGLALALLVAALPAAAQGGDAMVRVVHASPDAPAVDICVNGNKAFTNAAFKAATNYANLKPGAYDIKVILAGGSCSDKGVIEAKPTLAAGPITIPAVGKLANIEPLVLQDNLAKPAAGKAHVRFVHASPDAPAVDIAVKGGPVLFSNVAFKGSSAWTPVNVGTYDLEVRPAGKTDVVLSVPGVALKDGEIVTVFAMGLAGGTPKLEAVPVLYTAQAPMPTTMPVTGAEPTTLAALAALAGVALAAFGFVLRRRAL
;
A
#
# COMPACT_ATOMS: atom_id res chain seq x y z
N MET A 1 -52.96 68.82 28.40
CA MET A 1 -53.24 67.41 28.66
C MET A 1 -52.05 66.64 28.06
N LYS A 2 -51.18 66.10 28.87
CA LYS A 2 -49.94 65.43 28.54
C LYS A 2 -50.18 63.94 28.54
N THR A 3 -49.99 63.25 27.41
CA THR A 3 -49.99 61.77 27.30
C THR A 3 -48.61 61.24 27.32
N LEU A 4 -48.32 60.47 28.35
CA LEU A 4 -47.02 59.82 28.59
C LEU A 4 -46.98 58.50 27.81
N GLY A 5 -46.09 58.38 26.85
CA GLY A 5 -45.80 57.15 26.07
C GLY A 5 -44.74 56.29 26.75
N ILE A 6 -45.18 55.15 27.24
CA ILE A 6 -44.23 54.13 27.84
C ILE A 6 -43.63 53.30 26.71
N GLY A 7 -42.34 53.52 26.43
CA GLY A 7 -41.55 52.66 25.52
C GLY A 7 -41.09 51.38 26.22
N LEU A 8 -41.52 50.24 25.71
CA LEU A 8 -41.12 48.92 26.19
C LEU A 8 -39.81 48.51 25.44
N MET A 9 -38.68 48.56 26.13
CA MET A 9 -37.43 48.00 25.64
C MET A 9 -37.41 46.46 25.81
N ILE A 10 -37.48 45.75 24.71
CA ILE A 10 -37.25 44.30 24.71
C ILE A 10 -35.72 44.07 24.49
N ALA A 11 -35.03 43.74 25.59
CA ALA A 11 -33.64 43.29 25.54
C ALA A 11 -33.60 41.84 25.03
N GLY A 12 -33.24 41.68 23.76
CA GLY A 12 -33.00 40.35 23.17
C GLY A 12 -31.70 39.76 23.68
N LEU A 13 -31.77 38.75 24.52
CA LEU A 13 -30.64 37.95 25.01
C LEU A 13 -30.23 36.96 23.89
N ALA A 14 -29.22 37.29 23.10
CA ALA A 14 -28.63 36.38 22.11
C ALA A 14 -27.80 35.34 22.86
N LEU A 15 -28.36 34.14 23.06
CA LEU A 15 -27.67 32.97 23.58
C LEU A 15 -26.76 32.41 22.47
N ALA A 16 -25.51 32.80 22.45
CA ALA A 16 -24.50 32.20 21.58
C ALA A 16 -24.24 30.75 22.04
N LEU A 17 -24.76 29.76 21.31
CA LEU A 17 -24.39 28.37 21.49
C LEU A 17 -22.92 28.20 21.02
N LEU A 18 -22.02 28.14 21.98
CA LEU A 18 -20.65 27.71 21.76
C LEU A 18 -20.66 26.18 21.52
N VAL A 19 -20.77 25.76 20.27
CA VAL A 19 -20.58 24.36 19.92
C VAL A 19 -19.08 24.06 20.08
N ALA A 20 -18.71 23.54 21.25
CA ALA A 20 -17.40 22.96 21.44
C ALA A 20 -17.27 21.80 20.44
N ALA A 21 -16.45 21.98 19.40
CA ALA A 21 -16.04 20.88 18.55
C ALA A 21 -15.29 19.87 19.42
N LEU A 22 -16.00 18.81 19.82
CA LEU A 22 -15.36 17.65 20.43
C LEU A 22 -14.34 17.12 19.41
N PRO A 23 -13.07 16.87 19.82
CA PRO A 23 -12.15 16.20 18.95
C PRO A 23 -12.82 14.90 18.52
N ALA A 24 -12.92 14.68 17.20
CA ALA A 24 -13.40 13.42 16.65
C ALA A 24 -12.55 12.33 17.31
N ALA A 25 -13.16 11.54 18.18
CA ALA A 25 -12.51 10.39 18.78
C ALA A 25 -12.01 9.55 17.60
N ALA A 26 -10.69 9.37 17.50
CA ALA A 26 -10.09 8.50 16.52
C ALA A 26 -10.85 7.16 16.63
N GLN A 27 -11.49 6.74 15.55
CA GLN A 27 -12.20 5.47 15.50
C GLN A 27 -11.18 4.41 15.87
N GLY A 28 -11.38 3.73 17.01
CA GLY A 28 -10.44 2.82 17.63
C GLY A 28 -10.27 1.52 16.88
N GLY A 29 -9.76 1.60 15.65
CA GLY A 29 -9.37 0.46 14.84
C GLY A 29 -7.87 0.23 14.92
N ASP A 30 -7.44 -0.97 14.52
CA ASP A 30 -6.02 -1.28 14.39
C ASP A 30 -5.40 -0.59 13.15
N ALA A 31 -4.10 -0.33 13.20
CA ALA A 31 -3.31 -0.03 12.03
C ALA A 31 -3.08 -1.33 11.26
N MET A 32 -3.59 -1.40 10.04
CA MET A 32 -3.37 -2.54 9.14
C MET A 32 -2.16 -2.22 8.26
N VAL A 33 -1.03 -2.87 8.50
CA VAL A 33 0.23 -2.54 7.82
C VAL A 33 0.67 -3.68 6.93
N ARG A 34 0.97 -3.40 5.67
CA ARG A 34 1.71 -4.30 4.78
C ARG A 34 2.97 -3.62 4.26
N VAL A 35 3.96 -4.42 3.94
CA VAL A 35 5.23 -3.97 3.37
C VAL A 35 5.37 -4.50 1.95
N VAL A 36 5.99 -3.71 1.08
CA VAL A 36 6.31 -4.11 -0.29
C VAL A 36 7.80 -3.88 -0.54
N HIS A 37 8.50 -4.89 -1.02
CA HIS A 37 9.91 -4.73 -1.39
C HIS A 37 10.02 -4.22 -2.84
N ALA A 38 10.24 -2.91 -2.99
CA ALA A 38 10.29 -2.24 -4.29
C ALA A 38 11.70 -1.72 -4.67
N SER A 39 12.75 -2.07 -3.91
CA SER A 39 14.13 -1.70 -4.23
C SER A 39 14.73 -2.72 -5.21
N PRO A 40 15.15 -2.28 -6.43
CA PRO A 40 15.50 -3.21 -7.51
C PRO A 40 16.84 -3.92 -7.33
N ASP A 41 17.77 -3.35 -6.56
CA ASP A 41 19.14 -3.85 -6.35
C ASP A 41 19.40 -4.30 -4.91
N ALA A 42 18.42 -4.18 -4.03
CA ALA A 42 18.53 -4.73 -2.68
C ALA A 42 18.22 -6.23 -2.69
N PRO A 43 19.02 -7.06 -1.97
CA PRO A 43 18.70 -8.47 -1.78
C PRO A 43 17.40 -8.63 -0.96
N ALA A 44 16.98 -9.88 -0.77
CA ALA A 44 15.85 -10.15 0.13
C ALA A 44 16.11 -9.58 1.53
N VAL A 45 15.03 -9.14 2.18
CA VAL A 45 15.08 -8.46 3.48
C VAL A 45 14.19 -9.13 4.51
N ASP A 46 14.56 -8.95 5.78
CA ASP A 46 13.71 -9.23 6.93
C ASP A 46 13.24 -7.90 7.53
N ILE A 47 12.03 -7.85 8.03
CA ILE A 47 11.45 -6.67 8.69
C ILE A 47 11.30 -6.97 10.19
N CYS A 48 11.96 -6.17 10.99
CA CYS A 48 11.86 -6.21 12.44
C CYS A 48 10.94 -5.10 12.96
N VAL A 49 10.08 -5.44 13.90
CA VAL A 49 9.17 -4.54 14.60
C VAL A 49 9.45 -4.65 16.09
N ASN A 50 9.83 -3.57 16.73
CA ASN A 50 10.17 -3.53 18.15
C ASN A 50 11.18 -4.64 18.55
N GLY A 51 12.22 -4.84 17.72
CA GLY A 51 13.28 -5.82 17.95
C GLY A 51 12.93 -7.28 17.58
N ASN A 52 11.72 -7.57 17.10
CA ASN A 52 11.30 -8.92 16.72
C ASN A 52 11.07 -9.01 15.20
N LYS A 53 11.46 -10.14 14.58
CA LYS A 53 11.17 -10.37 13.15
C LYS A 53 9.68 -10.56 12.92
N ALA A 54 9.08 -9.62 12.19
CA ALA A 54 7.67 -9.67 11.80
C ALA A 54 7.48 -10.33 10.43
N PHE A 55 8.40 -10.06 9.49
CA PHE A 55 8.39 -10.66 8.16
C PHE A 55 9.81 -11.08 7.80
N THR A 56 9.94 -12.20 7.09
CA THR A 56 11.24 -12.77 6.74
C THR A 56 11.35 -13.04 5.25
N ASN A 57 12.56 -12.90 4.72
CA ASN A 57 12.91 -13.27 3.36
C ASN A 57 12.00 -12.63 2.28
N ALA A 58 11.65 -11.36 2.46
CA ALA A 58 10.90 -10.61 1.46
C ALA A 58 11.83 -10.28 0.27
N ALA A 59 11.67 -11.01 -0.84
CA ALA A 59 12.42 -10.77 -2.07
C ALA A 59 11.88 -9.53 -2.82
N PHE A 60 12.64 -9.02 -3.77
CA PHE A 60 12.18 -7.95 -4.68
C PHE A 60 10.83 -8.30 -5.32
N LYS A 61 9.91 -7.34 -5.34
CA LYS A 61 8.49 -7.44 -5.74
C LYS A 61 7.58 -8.16 -4.74
N ALA A 62 8.10 -8.74 -3.67
CA ALA A 62 7.25 -9.34 -2.64
C ALA A 62 6.41 -8.27 -1.93
N ALA A 63 5.14 -8.59 -1.71
CA ALA A 63 4.24 -7.85 -0.85
C ALA A 63 3.79 -8.77 0.28
N THR A 64 3.83 -8.28 1.53
CA THR A 64 3.30 -9.03 2.67
C THR A 64 1.77 -8.94 2.70
N ASN A 65 1.15 -9.81 3.47
CA ASN A 65 -0.22 -9.57 3.91
C ASN A 65 -0.27 -8.39 4.88
N TYR A 66 -1.47 -7.83 5.13
CA TYR A 66 -1.63 -6.85 6.20
C TYR A 66 -1.46 -7.53 7.57
N ALA A 67 -0.66 -6.89 8.43
CA ALA A 67 -0.56 -7.20 9.84
C ALA A 67 -1.34 -6.16 10.64
N ASN A 68 -2.15 -6.59 11.61
CA ASN A 68 -2.85 -5.69 12.50
C ASN A 68 -1.94 -5.30 13.65
N LEU A 69 -1.70 -4.01 13.80
CA LEU A 69 -0.92 -3.41 14.87
C LEU A 69 -1.80 -2.41 15.64
N LYS A 70 -1.57 -2.25 16.94
CA LYS A 70 -2.25 -1.17 17.67
C LYS A 70 -1.71 0.18 17.18
N PRO A 71 -2.53 1.24 17.09
CA PRO A 71 -1.99 2.58 16.85
C PRO A 71 -0.94 2.96 17.88
N GLY A 72 0.15 3.59 17.46
CA GLY A 72 1.24 3.95 18.35
C GLY A 72 2.61 4.07 17.68
N ALA A 73 3.63 4.34 18.47
CA ALA A 73 5.00 4.44 18.00
C ALA A 73 5.64 3.04 17.89
N TYR A 74 6.37 2.81 16.81
CA TYR A 74 7.04 1.54 16.52
C TYR A 74 8.50 1.79 16.14
N ASP A 75 9.38 0.89 16.58
CA ASP A 75 10.74 0.78 16.06
C ASP A 75 10.72 -0.21 14.89
N ILE A 76 10.85 0.29 13.67
CA ILE A 76 10.85 -0.52 12.45
C ILE A 76 12.28 -0.54 11.90
N LYS A 77 12.79 -1.76 11.71
CA LYS A 77 14.10 -1.97 11.11
C LYS A 77 13.98 -2.96 9.96
N VAL A 78 14.50 -2.60 8.80
CA VAL A 78 14.65 -3.51 7.65
C VAL A 78 16.12 -3.91 7.60
N ILE A 79 16.39 -5.21 7.64
CA ILE A 79 17.72 -5.82 7.60
C ILE A 79 17.82 -6.76 6.40
N LEU A 80 19.03 -7.11 6.01
CA LEU A 80 19.23 -8.16 5.00
C LEU A 80 18.72 -9.51 5.53
N ALA A 81 18.12 -10.30 4.66
CA ALA A 81 17.54 -11.59 5.04
C ALA A 81 18.57 -12.50 5.70
N GLY A 82 18.15 -13.18 6.77
CA GLY A 82 19.02 -14.03 7.59
C GLY A 82 19.78 -13.32 8.70
N GLY A 83 19.82 -11.97 8.69
CA GLY A 83 20.44 -11.18 9.75
C GLY A 83 19.66 -11.19 11.08
N SER A 84 20.19 -10.53 12.10
CA SER A 84 19.55 -10.32 13.40
C SER A 84 18.91 -8.94 13.49
N CYS A 85 17.81 -8.79 14.24
CA CYS A 85 17.21 -7.48 14.50
C CYS A 85 18.14 -6.54 15.31
N SER A 86 19.22 -7.05 15.88
CA SER A 86 20.29 -6.24 16.48
C SER A 86 21.26 -5.66 15.44
N ASP A 87 21.28 -6.19 14.23
CA ASP A 87 22.19 -5.71 13.19
C ASP A 87 21.77 -4.32 12.71
N LYS A 88 22.72 -3.64 12.04
CA LYS A 88 22.43 -2.36 11.39
C LYS A 88 21.39 -2.58 10.27
N GLY A 89 20.31 -1.81 10.30
CA GLY A 89 19.29 -1.83 9.27
C GLY A 89 19.73 -1.10 8.00
N VAL A 90 19.21 -1.56 6.87
CA VAL A 90 19.24 -0.78 5.61
C VAL A 90 18.19 0.32 5.65
N ILE A 91 17.11 0.12 6.44
CA ILE A 91 16.15 1.15 6.84
C ILE A 91 15.99 1.06 8.36
N GLU A 92 16.04 2.20 9.05
CA GLU A 92 15.70 2.34 10.46
C GLU A 92 14.74 3.52 10.61
N ALA A 93 13.54 3.27 11.12
CA ALA A 93 12.51 4.28 11.24
C ALA A 93 11.69 4.10 12.53
N LYS A 94 11.20 5.21 13.06
CA LYS A 94 10.33 5.22 14.24
C LYS A 94 9.00 5.89 13.94
N PRO A 95 8.17 5.29 13.06
CA PRO A 95 6.88 5.87 12.72
C PRO A 95 5.90 5.78 13.88
N THR A 96 5.00 6.76 13.95
CA THR A 96 3.75 6.64 14.70
C THR A 96 2.67 6.18 13.73
N LEU A 97 2.19 4.95 13.92
CA LEU A 97 1.13 4.38 13.10
C LEU A 97 -0.23 4.85 13.60
N ALA A 98 -1.02 5.42 12.72
CA ALA A 98 -2.43 5.72 12.97
C ALA A 98 -3.30 4.49 12.62
N ALA A 99 -4.54 4.46 13.13
CA ALA A 99 -5.51 3.47 12.72
C ALA A 99 -5.79 3.53 11.22
N GLY A 100 -6.08 2.38 10.61
CA GLY A 100 -6.41 2.25 9.19
C GLY A 100 -5.37 1.48 8.38
N PRO A 101 -5.69 1.20 7.11
CA PRO A 101 -4.84 0.42 6.23
C PRO A 101 -3.71 1.27 5.63
N ILE A 102 -2.49 0.74 5.69
CA ILE A 102 -1.27 1.41 5.27
C ILE A 102 -0.40 0.43 4.48
N THR A 103 0.06 0.83 3.32
CA THR A 103 1.11 0.12 2.57
C THR A 103 2.43 0.88 2.67
N ILE A 104 3.50 0.19 3.02
CA ILE A 104 4.85 0.77 3.16
C ILE A 104 5.80 0.07 2.18
N PRO A 105 5.93 0.56 0.94
CA PRO A 105 6.96 0.08 0.04
C PRO A 105 8.34 0.62 0.44
N ALA A 106 9.34 -0.26 0.44
CA ALA A 106 10.75 0.11 0.50
C ALA A 106 11.20 0.46 -0.91
N VAL A 107 11.43 1.72 -1.21
CA VAL A 107 11.72 2.25 -2.55
C VAL A 107 13.14 2.81 -2.65
N GLY A 108 13.61 3.01 -3.88
CA GLY A 108 14.96 3.49 -4.16
C GLY A 108 15.96 2.34 -4.36
N LYS A 109 17.19 2.68 -4.75
CA LYS A 109 18.31 1.71 -4.78
C LYS A 109 18.80 1.46 -3.36
N LEU A 110 19.45 0.31 -3.14
CA LEU A 110 19.95 -0.09 -1.80
C LEU A 110 20.74 1.02 -1.09
N ALA A 111 21.56 1.77 -1.82
CA ALA A 111 22.35 2.86 -1.26
C ALA A 111 21.50 4.03 -0.69
N ASN A 112 20.27 4.20 -1.19
CA ASN A 112 19.34 5.27 -0.83
C ASN A 112 17.92 4.70 -0.63
N ILE A 113 17.84 3.49 -0.08
CA ILE A 113 16.56 2.82 0.17
C ILE A 113 15.83 3.54 1.32
N GLU A 114 14.54 3.79 1.13
CA GLU A 114 13.71 4.45 2.13
C GLU A 114 12.28 3.92 2.13
N PRO A 115 11.55 4.05 3.26
CA PRO A 115 10.14 3.71 3.33
C PRO A 115 9.29 4.83 2.74
N LEU A 116 8.31 4.48 1.90
CA LEU A 116 7.25 5.37 1.45
C LEU A 116 5.95 4.98 2.15
N VAL A 117 5.31 5.91 2.87
CA VAL A 117 4.06 5.61 3.60
C VAL A 117 2.87 5.98 2.72
N LEU A 118 2.04 5.01 2.40
CA LEU A 118 0.85 5.16 1.56
C LEU A 118 -0.40 4.75 2.35
N GLN A 119 -1.32 5.70 2.54
CA GLN A 119 -2.64 5.39 3.07
C GLN A 119 -3.44 4.62 2.02
N ASP A 120 -4.05 3.51 2.42
CA ASP A 120 -4.85 2.69 1.54
C ASP A 120 -6.34 3.01 1.69
N ASN A 121 -7.10 2.79 0.61
CA ASN A 121 -8.55 2.87 0.63
C ASN A 121 -9.11 1.48 0.33
N LEU A 122 -9.58 0.80 1.37
CA LEU A 122 -10.18 -0.53 1.27
C LEU A 122 -11.70 -0.50 1.23
N ALA A 123 -12.31 0.69 1.04
CA ALA A 123 -13.74 0.78 0.83
C ALA A 123 -14.15 0.00 -0.42
N LYS A 124 -15.23 -0.78 -0.28
CA LYS A 124 -15.74 -1.62 -1.38
C LYS A 124 -16.07 -0.75 -2.60
N PRO A 125 -15.53 -1.06 -3.78
CA PRO A 125 -15.91 -0.41 -5.03
C PRO A 125 -17.41 -0.53 -5.30
N ALA A 126 -17.97 0.42 -6.06
CA ALA A 126 -19.33 0.30 -6.59
C ALA A 126 -19.42 -0.91 -7.54
N ALA A 127 -20.63 -1.46 -7.70
CA ALA A 127 -20.88 -2.59 -8.61
C ALA A 127 -20.37 -2.27 -10.03
N GLY A 128 -19.71 -3.21 -10.66
CA GLY A 128 -19.09 -3.05 -11.97
C GLY A 128 -17.80 -2.23 -11.97
N LYS A 129 -17.21 -1.94 -10.81
CA LYS A 129 -15.97 -1.18 -10.67
C LYS A 129 -14.90 -1.93 -9.88
N ALA A 130 -13.66 -1.59 -10.18
CA ALA A 130 -12.48 -1.84 -9.35
C ALA A 130 -11.91 -0.50 -8.89
N HIS A 131 -11.24 -0.47 -7.72
CA HIS A 131 -10.45 0.68 -7.29
C HIS A 131 -8.97 0.44 -7.65
N VAL A 132 -8.41 1.34 -8.41
CA VAL A 132 -7.02 1.24 -8.89
C VAL A 132 -6.23 2.45 -8.41
N ARG A 133 -5.02 2.20 -7.93
CA ARG A 133 -4.00 3.21 -7.66
C ARG A 133 -2.70 2.81 -8.35
N PHE A 134 -1.99 3.78 -8.88
CA PHE A 134 -0.66 3.59 -9.43
C PHE A 134 0.40 4.20 -8.51
N VAL A 135 1.55 3.51 -8.34
CA VAL A 135 2.69 3.97 -7.54
C VAL A 135 3.96 3.84 -8.37
N HIS A 136 4.70 4.94 -8.49
CA HIS A 136 5.97 4.95 -9.22
C HIS A 136 7.13 4.62 -8.27
N ALA A 137 7.65 3.40 -8.36
CA ALA A 137 8.74 2.89 -7.53
C ALA A 137 10.05 2.61 -8.30
N SER A 138 10.16 3.03 -9.57
CA SER A 138 11.39 2.89 -10.36
C SER A 138 12.29 4.11 -10.17
N PRO A 139 13.50 3.96 -9.59
CA PRO A 139 14.32 5.10 -9.17
C PRO A 139 15.06 5.83 -10.30
N ASP A 140 15.13 5.26 -11.48
CA ASP A 140 15.84 5.82 -12.64
C ASP A 140 14.90 6.21 -13.80
N ALA A 141 13.60 5.96 -13.66
CA ALA A 141 12.61 6.38 -14.63
C ALA A 141 12.13 7.82 -14.37
N PRO A 142 11.88 8.63 -15.41
CA PRO A 142 11.28 9.93 -15.25
C PRO A 142 9.83 9.81 -14.77
N ALA A 143 9.17 10.95 -14.49
CA ALA A 143 7.72 10.95 -14.27
C ALA A 143 7.00 10.30 -15.46
N VAL A 144 5.92 9.57 -15.18
CA VAL A 144 5.21 8.76 -16.17
C VAL A 144 3.72 9.06 -16.21
N ASP A 145 3.14 8.84 -17.38
CA ASP A 145 1.71 8.73 -17.62
C ASP A 145 1.34 7.26 -17.82
N ILE A 146 0.19 6.85 -17.28
CA ILE A 146 -0.40 5.53 -17.52
C ILE A 146 -1.64 5.72 -18.38
N ALA A 147 -1.60 5.17 -19.59
CA ALA A 147 -2.68 5.29 -20.56
C ALA A 147 -3.25 3.93 -20.94
N VAL A 148 -4.51 3.91 -21.35
CA VAL A 148 -5.06 2.78 -22.11
C VAL A 148 -4.50 2.87 -23.52
N LYS A 149 -4.06 1.75 -24.08
CA LYS A 149 -3.56 1.67 -25.46
C LYS A 149 -4.62 2.18 -26.44
N GLY A 150 -4.28 3.23 -27.18
CA GLY A 150 -5.23 3.87 -28.09
C GLY A 150 -6.37 4.63 -27.41
N GLY A 151 -6.32 4.83 -26.09
CA GLY A 151 -7.37 5.44 -25.27
C GLY A 151 -6.84 6.56 -24.36
N PRO A 152 -7.62 6.89 -23.31
CA PRO A 152 -7.29 8.00 -22.43
C PRO A 152 -6.10 7.69 -21.49
N VAL A 153 -5.47 8.76 -21.01
CA VAL A 153 -4.54 8.68 -19.87
C VAL A 153 -5.37 8.51 -18.60
N LEU A 154 -5.07 7.44 -17.84
CA LEU A 154 -5.72 7.12 -16.56
C LEU A 154 -5.05 7.86 -15.39
N PHE A 155 -3.73 7.88 -15.39
CA PHE A 155 -2.92 8.56 -14.36
C PHE A 155 -1.83 9.36 -15.06
N SER A 156 -1.69 10.63 -14.72
CA SER A 156 -0.75 11.55 -15.38
C SER A 156 0.33 12.05 -14.43
N ASN A 157 1.51 12.24 -14.97
CA ASN A 157 2.64 12.91 -14.33
C ASN A 157 3.00 12.33 -12.94
N VAL A 158 3.02 11.00 -12.80
CA VAL A 158 3.40 10.36 -11.55
C VAL A 158 4.93 10.27 -11.49
N ALA A 159 5.54 11.08 -10.62
CA ALA A 159 6.99 11.08 -10.41
C ALA A 159 7.43 9.91 -9.52
N PHE A 160 8.73 9.60 -9.51
CA PHE A 160 9.30 8.63 -8.58
C PHE A 160 8.91 8.94 -7.14
N LYS A 161 8.50 7.92 -6.37
CA LYS A 161 7.86 7.96 -5.05
C LYS A 161 6.45 8.55 -5.03
N GLY A 162 5.95 8.99 -6.17
CA GLY A 162 4.59 9.47 -6.29
C GLY A 162 3.58 8.32 -6.35
N SER A 163 2.36 8.62 -5.91
CA SER A 163 1.19 7.77 -6.08
C SER A 163 0.05 8.57 -6.69
N SER A 164 -0.73 7.92 -7.56
CA SER A 164 -2.00 8.50 -8.01
C SER A 164 -3.04 8.50 -6.88
N ALA A 165 -4.11 9.25 -7.09
CA ALA A 165 -5.34 9.03 -6.31
C ALA A 165 -5.92 7.64 -6.61
N TRP A 166 -6.73 7.10 -5.67
CA TRP A 166 -7.56 5.94 -5.92
C TRP A 166 -8.65 6.28 -6.91
N THR A 167 -8.72 5.55 -8.01
CA THR A 167 -9.63 5.82 -9.13
C THR A 167 -10.54 4.62 -9.36
N PRO A 168 -11.87 4.81 -9.40
CA PRO A 168 -12.81 3.77 -9.79
C PRO A 168 -12.71 3.55 -11.31
N VAL A 169 -12.35 2.32 -11.72
CA VAL A 169 -12.23 1.89 -13.11
C VAL A 169 -13.29 0.84 -13.40
N ASN A 170 -13.88 0.85 -14.58
CA ASN A 170 -14.81 -0.20 -14.98
C ASN A 170 -14.13 -1.57 -14.99
N VAL A 171 -14.89 -2.63 -14.67
CA VAL A 171 -14.41 -3.99 -14.88
C VAL A 171 -14.17 -4.27 -16.36
N GLY A 172 -13.16 -5.08 -16.66
CA GLY A 172 -12.79 -5.38 -18.05
C GLY A 172 -11.32 -5.73 -18.17
N THR A 173 -10.89 -5.99 -19.40
CA THR A 173 -9.49 -6.25 -19.72
C THR A 173 -8.92 -5.06 -20.48
N TYR A 174 -7.78 -4.55 -20.04
CA TYR A 174 -7.13 -3.37 -20.55
C TYR A 174 -5.72 -3.68 -21.03
N ASP A 175 -5.37 -3.17 -22.20
CA ASP A 175 -3.97 -3.03 -22.59
C ASP A 175 -3.49 -1.65 -22.14
N LEU A 176 -2.51 -1.61 -21.24
CA LEU A 176 -1.99 -0.37 -20.68
C LEU A 176 -0.61 -0.06 -21.25
N GLU A 177 -0.29 1.22 -21.27
CA GLU A 177 1.01 1.74 -21.68
C GLU A 177 1.51 2.71 -20.63
N VAL A 178 2.80 2.55 -20.26
CA VAL A 178 3.54 3.51 -19.47
C VAL A 178 4.35 4.38 -20.43
N ARG A 179 4.18 5.68 -20.32
CA ARG A 179 4.82 6.68 -21.17
C ARG A 179 5.54 7.73 -20.31
N PRO A 180 6.65 8.33 -20.74
CA PRO A 180 7.17 9.51 -20.05
C PRO A 180 6.10 10.60 -20.04
N ALA A 181 5.98 11.32 -18.93
CA ALA A 181 4.92 12.32 -18.73
C ALA A 181 4.84 13.32 -19.88
N GLY A 182 3.64 13.49 -20.43
CA GLY A 182 3.37 14.38 -21.56
C GLY A 182 3.93 13.91 -22.91
N LYS A 183 4.41 12.66 -23.02
CA LYS A 183 4.90 12.04 -24.27
C LYS A 183 3.98 10.93 -24.73
N THR A 184 4.14 10.54 -26.02
CA THR A 184 3.42 9.42 -26.63
C THR A 184 4.28 8.16 -26.74
N ASP A 185 5.59 8.28 -26.51
CA ASP A 185 6.53 7.16 -26.57
C ASP A 185 6.22 6.13 -25.48
N VAL A 186 6.14 4.86 -25.85
CA VAL A 186 5.82 3.79 -24.92
C VAL A 186 7.10 3.19 -24.35
N VAL A 187 7.32 3.31 -23.04
CA VAL A 187 8.48 2.72 -22.34
C VAL A 187 8.16 1.35 -21.74
N LEU A 188 6.89 1.05 -21.49
CA LEU A 188 6.43 -0.25 -21.03
C LEU A 188 5.01 -0.51 -21.54
N SER A 189 4.80 -1.64 -22.20
CA SER A 189 3.47 -2.15 -22.56
C SER A 189 3.05 -3.23 -21.56
N VAL A 190 1.83 -3.11 -21.05
CA VAL A 190 1.24 -4.04 -20.06
C VAL A 190 -0.07 -4.56 -20.64
N PRO A 191 -0.03 -5.61 -21.47
CA PRO A 191 -1.23 -6.15 -22.10
C PRO A 191 -2.04 -7.01 -21.13
N GLY A 192 -3.35 -7.09 -21.37
CA GLY A 192 -4.24 -8.06 -20.75
C GLY A 192 -4.49 -7.84 -19.25
N VAL A 193 -4.44 -6.60 -18.75
CA VAL A 193 -4.75 -6.29 -17.35
C VAL A 193 -6.24 -6.47 -17.10
N ALA A 194 -6.60 -7.56 -16.44
CA ALA A 194 -7.98 -7.87 -16.09
C ALA A 194 -8.35 -7.26 -14.74
N LEU A 195 -9.37 -6.41 -14.72
CA LEU A 195 -9.97 -5.83 -13.51
C LEU A 195 -11.32 -6.49 -13.24
N LYS A 196 -11.51 -7.03 -12.03
CA LYS A 196 -12.73 -7.72 -11.61
C LYS A 196 -13.60 -6.83 -10.71
N ASP A 197 -14.88 -7.19 -10.61
CA ASP A 197 -15.84 -6.48 -9.77
C ASP A 197 -15.43 -6.50 -8.29
N GLY A 198 -15.43 -5.33 -7.68
CA GLY A 198 -15.05 -5.18 -6.27
C GLY A 198 -13.55 -5.28 -5.98
N GLU A 199 -12.70 -5.42 -6.99
CA GLU A 199 -11.26 -5.54 -6.82
C GLU A 199 -10.63 -4.21 -6.39
N ILE A 200 -9.67 -4.29 -5.46
CA ILE A 200 -8.87 -3.15 -5.02
C ILE A 200 -7.41 -3.50 -5.29
N VAL A 201 -6.76 -2.71 -6.16
CA VAL A 201 -5.40 -3.00 -6.62
C VAL A 201 -4.52 -1.77 -6.61
N THR A 202 -3.31 -1.91 -6.07
CA THR A 202 -2.23 -0.96 -6.29
C THR A 202 -1.27 -1.54 -7.32
N VAL A 203 -1.05 -0.84 -8.41
CA VAL A 203 -0.07 -1.22 -9.44
C VAL A 203 1.21 -0.43 -9.19
N PHE A 204 2.31 -1.11 -8.97
CA PHE A 204 3.62 -0.51 -8.82
C PHE A 204 4.41 -0.60 -10.12
N ALA A 205 5.02 0.50 -10.57
CA ALA A 205 6.11 0.43 -11.54
C ALA A 205 7.41 0.15 -10.78
N MET A 206 7.92 -1.07 -10.86
CA MET A 206 9.14 -1.52 -10.17
C MET A 206 10.23 -1.91 -11.16
N GLY A 207 11.47 -1.89 -10.72
CA GLY A 207 12.62 -2.20 -11.55
C GLY A 207 13.29 -0.94 -12.07
N LEU A 208 14.10 -1.07 -13.11
CA LEU A 208 14.92 -0.01 -13.67
C LEU A 208 14.54 0.23 -15.13
N ALA A 209 14.41 1.49 -15.52
CA ALA A 209 14.15 1.87 -16.91
C ALA A 209 15.34 1.55 -17.82
N GLY A 210 16.56 1.74 -17.32
CA GLY A 210 17.81 1.49 -18.05
C GLY A 210 18.67 0.36 -17.50
N GLY A 211 18.12 -0.53 -16.63
CA GLY A 211 18.94 -1.52 -15.93
C GLY A 211 18.31 -2.89 -15.76
N THR A 212 18.84 -3.63 -14.80
CA THR A 212 18.35 -4.95 -14.37
C THR A 212 18.12 -4.92 -12.86
N PRO A 213 16.97 -5.41 -12.38
CA PRO A 213 15.82 -5.95 -13.12
C PRO A 213 15.12 -4.87 -13.95
N LYS A 214 14.56 -5.25 -15.10
CA LYS A 214 13.85 -4.33 -15.98
C LYS A 214 12.59 -3.78 -15.33
N LEU A 215 12.15 -2.61 -15.81
CA LEU A 215 10.90 -1.98 -15.43
C LEU A 215 9.70 -2.91 -15.71
N GLU A 216 8.87 -3.12 -14.72
CA GLU A 216 7.66 -3.94 -14.78
C GLU A 216 6.50 -3.28 -14.02
N ALA A 217 5.27 -3.56 -14.43
CA ALA A 217 4.07 -3.25 -13.67
C ALA A 217 3.72 -4.43 -12.77
N VAL A 218 3.78 -4.23 -11.47
CA VAL A 218 3.54 -5.27 -10.46
C VAL A 218 2.23 -4.96 -9.72
N PRO A 219 1.15 -5.73 -9.96
CA PRO A 219 -0.10 -5.55 -9.23
C PRO A 219 0.02 -6.13 -7.82
N VAL A 220 -0.43 -5.37 -6.84
CA VAL A 220 -0.60 -5.81 -5.45
C VAL A 220 -2.06 -5.67 -5.09
N LEU A 221 -2.74 -6.80 -5.01
CA LEU A 221 -4.17 -6.90 -4.73
C LEU A 221 -4.42 -6.78 -3.23
N TYR A 222 -5.55 -6.18 -2.88
CA TYR A 222 -6.14 -6.39 -1.58
C TYR A 222 -6.98 -7.67 -1.65
N THR A 223 -6.54 -8.68 -0.92
CA THR A 223 -7.35 -9.85 -0.62
C THR A 223 -7.93 -9.64 0.77
N ALA A 224 -9.25 -9.65 0.89
CA ALA A 224 -9.91 -9.65 2.21
C ALA A 224 -9.37 -10.87 2.98
N GLN A 225 -8.50 -10.61 3.94
CA GLN A 225 -7.82 -11.66 4.69
C GLN A 225 -8.78 -12.17 5.77
N ALA A 226 -8.85 -13.50 5.92
CA ALA A 226 -9.40 -14.08 7.13
C ALA A 226 -8.69 -13.46 8.35
N PRO A 227 -9.41 -13.17 9.46
CA PRO A 227 -8.81 -12.53 10.62
C PRO A 227 -7.56 -13.30 11.04
N MET A 228 -6.41 -12.64 10.98
CA MET A 228 -5.17 -13.19 11.52
C MET A 228 -5.32 -13.35 13.03
N PRO A 229 -4.71 -14.37 13.62
CA PRO A 229 -4.72 -14.52 15.07
C PRO A 229 -4.21 -13.21 15.72
N THR A 230 -5.00 -12.67 16.61
CA THR A 230 -4.87 -11.34 17.24
C THR A 230 -3.70 -11.23 18.23
N THR A 231 -2.81 -12.20 18.27
CA THR A 231 -1.65 -12.19 19.16
C THR A 231 -0.37 -12.38 18.36
N MET A 232 0.37 -11.30 18.18
CA MET A 232 1.82 -11.47 18.03
C MET A 232 2.31 -12.19 19.30
N PRO A 233 3.26 -13.15 19.20
CA PRO A 233 3.82 -13.78 20.38
C PRO A 233 4.41 -12.69 21.27
N VAL A 234 3.81 -12.46 22.43
CA VAL A 234 4.45 -11.70 23.51
C VAL A 234 5.58 -12.60 24.00
N THR A 235 6.80 -12.28 23.63
CA THR A 235 7.99 -12.98 24.10
C THR A 235 8.10 -12.82 25.61
N GLY A 236 7.75 -13.86 26.34
CA GLY A 236 7.77 -13.94 27.79
C GLY A 236 7.33 -15.32 28.32
N ALA A 237 7.34 -16.37 27.52
CA ALA A 237 7.09 -17.73 27.98
C ALA A 237 8.08 -18.68 27.33
N GLU A 238 8.73 -19.47 28.16
CA GLU A 238 9.67 -20.55 27.91
C GLU A 238 9.22 -21.51 26.77
N PRO A 239 10.17 -22.14 26.02
CA PRO A 239 9.87 -22.98 24.88
C PRO A 239 9.41 -24.38 25.32
N THR A 240 8.12 -24.62 25.35
CA THR A 240 7.60 -25.99 25.39
C THR A 240 6.77 -26.24 24.14
N THR A 241 7.24 -27.25 23.39
CA THR A 241 6.62 -27.94 22.25
C THR A 241 6.63 -27.26 20.88
N LEU A 242 7.70 -27.63 20.14
CA LEU A 242 7.72 -27.69 18.68
C LEU A 242 6.60 -28.59 18.16
N ALA A 243 5.49 -28.07 17.70
CA ALA A 243 4.59 -28.74 16.74
C ALA A 243 3.44 -27.79 16.37
N ALA A 244 3.61 -26.85 15.43
CA ALA A 244 2.55 -26.25 14.59
C ALA A 244 3.02 -25.02 13.79
N LEU A 245 4.16 -25.08 13.11
CA LEU A 245 4.62 -24.01 12.21
C LEU A 245 5.04 -24.54 10.82
N ALA A 246 4.28 -25.52 10.31
CA ALA A 246 4.52 -26.07 8.97
C ALA A 246 3.28 -25.99 8.05
N ALA A 247 2.49 -24.90 8.10
CA ALA A 247 1.31 -24.80 7.26
C ALA A 247 0.98 -23.36 6.83
N LEU A 248 1.95 -22.56 6.39
CA LEU A 248 1.68 -21.25 5.78
C LEU A 248 2.70 -20.85 4.68
N ALA A 249 3.34 -21.83 4.06
CA ALA A 249 4.14 -21.59 2.86
C ALA A 249 3.57 -22.39 1.68
N GLY A 250 2.44 -21.96 1.15
CA GLY A 250 1.89 -22.66 0.02
C GLY A 250 0.49 -22.21 -0.35
N VAL A 251 0.32 -21.06 -0.95
CA VAL A 251 -0.72 -20.79 -1.96
C VAL A 251 -0.48 -19.37 -2.52
N ALA A 252 0.28 -19.26 -3.58
CA ALA A 252 0.14 -18.19 -4.57
C ALA A 252 1.06 -18.43 -5.78
N LEU A 253 1.03 -19.62 -6.35
CA LEU A 253 1.62 -19.91 -7.67
C LEU A 253 0.78 -20.94 -8.40
N ALA A 254 -0.45 -20.56 -8.76
CA ALA A 254 -1.24 -21.36 -9.66
C ALA A 254 -2.24 -20.47 -10.41
N ALA A 255 -1.81 -19.83 -11.47
CA ALA A 255 -2.66 -19.48 -12.61
C ALA A 255 -1.86 -18.89 -13.77
N PHE A 256 -0.90 -19.62 -14.33
CA PHE A 256 -0.53 -19.52 -15.75
C PHE A 256 -0.04 -20.89 -16.21
N GLY A 257 -1.00 -21.80 -16.35
CA GLY A 257 -0.79 -23.11 -16.98
C GLY A 257 -0.69 -22.95 -18.49
N PHE A 258 0.50 -22.93 -19.01
CA PHE A 258 0.75 -23.10 -20.43
C PHE A 258 0.72 -24.60 -20.74
N VAL A 259 -0.33 -25.04 -21.43
CA VAL A 259 -0.47 -26.43 -21.92
C VAL A 259 0.48 -26.66 -23.09
N LEU A 260 1.62 -27.27 -22.81
CA LEU A 260 2.46 -27.88 -23.85
C LEU A 260 1.92 -29.27 -24.19
N ARG A 261 1.16 -29.37 -25.28
CA ARG A 261 0.88 -30.66 -25.94
C ARG A 261 2.17 -31.22 -26.52
N ARG A 262 2.71 -32.24 -25.88
CA ARG A 262 3.65 -33.15 -26.54
C ARG A 262 2.88 -34.01 -27.53
N ARG A 263 3.18 -33.87 -28.83
CA ARG A 263 2.92 -34.90 -29.83
C ARG A 263 4.10 -35.86 -29.79
N ALA A 264 3.80 -37.12 -29.47
CA ALA A 264 4.65 -38.25 -29.76
C ALA A 264 4.55 -38.63 -31.23
N LEU A 265 5.63 -38.77 -31.88
CA LEU A 265 6.04 -39.86 -32.81
C LEU A 265 7.55 -39.79 -32.91
#